data_57947070923ce43d1590b37103a7c5f6
#
_entry.id   57947070923ce43d1590b37103a7c5f6
#
_cell.length_a   1.000
_cell.length_b   1.000
_cell.length_c   1.000
_cell.angle_alpha   90.00
_cell.angle_beta   90.00
_cell.angle_gamma   90.00
#
_symmetry.space_group_name_H-M   'P 1'
#
loop_
_entity.id
_entity.type
_entity.pdbx_description
1 polymer ?
#
loop_
_entity_poly.entity_id
_entity_poly.type
_entity_poly.pdbx_seq_one_letter_code
_entity_poly.pdbx_strand_id
1 'polypeptide(L)'
;MDNELPIDSNMLYNYLRLSPADELYHYSYATAWTWLINMTGKQEPTEADITEELLDLFVGFVYDRFYYLGSSAIRKYDPNHMVLGSRLLTGFMNQPWVLRFAGLHLDCLTFNWYGEWDIPPEKLAFVSQNANAPFMITEFYTKGMDSGLDNTRGAGWVVKTQQERGDFYQCYTLRLLECKNVVGWHWFQYIDNDPDPAVIYKEVNGVLVWKDQSSVDANKGIVSNTHEPYTDLVNSMTEINKNVYKLIDHFDAKDAQTATAEE
;
A
#
# COMPACT_ATOMS: atom_id res chain seq x y z
N MET A 1 -10.93 6.66 0.13
CA MET A 1 -10.95 6.06 -1.20
C MET A 1 -10.88 4.55 -1.02
N ASP A 2 -10.24 3.76 -1.80
CA ASP A 2 -10.26 2.30 -1.72
C ASP A 2 -9.04 1.71 -1.00
N ASN A 3 -9.00 0.40 -0.81
CA ASN A 3 -7.88 -0.34 -0.24
C ASN A 3 -7.39 -1.41 -1.22
N GLU A 4 -6.09 -1.45 -1.45
CA GLU A 4 -5.43 -2.49 -2.29
C GLU A 4 -6.03 -2.62 -3.68
N LEU A 5 -6.33 -1.49 -4.32
CA LEU A 5 -6.79 -1.50 -5.72
C LEU A 5 -5.82 -2.31 -6.59
N PRO A 6 -6.32 -3.28 -7.36
CA PRO A 6 -5.47 -4.08 -8.22
C PRO A 6 -4.89 -3.23 -9.34
N ILE A 7 -3.57 -3.23 -9.48
CA ILE A 7 -2.88 -2.65 -10.61
C ILE A 7 -2.73 -3.73 -11.68
N ASP A 8 -3.50 -3.59 -12.76
CA ASP A 8 -3.52 -4.53 -13.88
C ASP A 8 -2.80 -3.93 -15.09
N SER A 9 -1.63 -4.45 -15.41
CA SER A 9 -0.83 -4.01 -16.57
C SER A 9 -1.55 -4.22 -17.91
N ASN A 10 -2.55 -5.09 -17.97
CA ASN A 10 -3.36 -5.34 -19.17
C ASN A 10 -4.64 -4.50 -19.23
N MET A 11 -4.77 -3.48 -18.40
CA MET A 11 -6.00 -2.69 -18.27
C MET A 11 -6.49 -2.13 -19.61
N LEU A 12 -5.58 -1.67 -20.47
CA LEU A 12 -5.92 -1.17 -21.82
C LEU A 12 -6.56 -2.28 -22.65
N TYR A 13 -5.97 -3.46 -22.72
CA TYR A 13 -6.55 -4.60 -23.45
C TYR A 13 -7.90 -5.01 -22.87
N ASN A 14 -8.03 -5.03 -21.54
CA ASN A 14 -9.28 -5.39 -20.89
C ASN A 14 -10.40 -4.41 -21.23
N TYR A 15 -10.12 -3.12 -21.30
CA TYR A 15 -11.09 -2.09 -21.66
C TYR A 15 -11.46 -2.16 -23.16
N LEU A 16 -10.50 -2.41 -24.05
CA LEU A 16 -10.75 -2.55 -25.48
C LEU A 16 -11.54 -3.82 -25.85
N ARG A 17 -11.57 -4.82 -24.99
CA ARG A 17 -12.37 -6.06 -25.16
C ARG A 17 -13.80 -5.94 -24.64
N LEU A 18 -14.13 -4.86 -23.95
CA LEU A 18 -15.50 -4.61 -23.50
C LEU A 18 -16.40 -4.34 -24.72
N SER A 19 -17.65 -4.79 -24.65
CA SER A 19 -18.61 -4.54 -25.73
C SER A 19 -19.05 -3.07 -25.74
N PRO A 20 -18.92 -2.35 -26.87
CA PRO A 20 -19.43 -0.99 -26.98
C PRO A 20 -20.96 -0.91 -26.87
N ALA A 21 -21.67 -2.03 -27.01
CA ALA A 21 -23.12 -2.11 -26.85
C ALA A 21 -23.57 -2.39 -25.42
N ASP A 22 -22.62 -2.64 -24.48
CA ASP A 22 -22.96 -2.88 -23.09
C ASP A 22 -23.22 -1.56 -22.36
N GLU A 23 -24.41 -1.42 -21.76
CA GLU A 23 -24.82 -0.19 -21.07
C GLU A 23 -23.90 0.18 -19.88
N LEU A 24 -23.25 -0.80 -19.26
CA LEU A 24 -22.37 -0.57 -18.11
C LEU A 24 -20.94 -0.22 -18.52
N TYR A 25 -20.45 -0.78 -19.62
CA TYR A 25 -19.02 -0.75 -19.97
C TYR A 25 -18.69 0.07 -21.23
N HIS A 26 -19.68 0.57 -21.96
CA HIS A 26 -19.43 1.32 -23.20
C HIS A 26 -18.57 2.58 -22.98
N TYR A 27 -18.68 3.24 -21.83
CA TYR A 27 -17.83 4.39 -21.50
C TYR A 27 -16.37 4.00 -21.32
N SER A 28 -16.10 2.87 -20.69
CA SER A 28 -14.72 2.36 -20.50
C SER A 28 -14.09 1.99 -21.84
N TYR A 29 -14.84 1.30 -22.72
CA TYR A 29 -14.41 1.00 -24.08
C TYR A 29 -14.14 2.29 -24.88
N ALA A 30 -15.09 3.22 -24.91
CA ALA A 30 -14.96 4.46 -25.67
C ALA A 30 -13.78 5.32 -25.17
N THR A 31 -13.54 5.35 -23.86
CA THR A 31 -12.40 6.06 -23.27
C THR A 31 -11.08 5.43 -23.70
N ALA A 32 -10.94 4.11 -23.60
CA ALA A 32 -9.73 3.40 -23.99
C ALA A 32 -9.45 3.57 -25.49
N TRP A 33 -10.47 3.45 -26.32
CA TRP A 33 -10.36 3.64 -27.77
C TRP A 33 -9.93 5.06 -28.13
N THR A 34 -10.59 6.07 -27.59
CA THR A 34 -10.25 7.49 -27.82
C THR A 34 -8.84 7.81 -27.31
N TRP A 35 -8.46 7.28 -26.14
CA TRP A 35 -7.13 7.45 -25.61
C TRP A 35 -6.08 6.85 -26.54
N LEU A 36 -6.29 5.64 -27.05
CA LEU A 36 -5.35 4.95 -27.95
C LEU A 36 -5.20 5.69 -29.29
N ILE A 37 -6.31 6.21 -29.87
CA ILE A 37 -6.27 7.09 -31.06
C ILE A 37 -5.36 8.29 -30.80
N ASN A 38 -5.56 8.98 -29.69
CA ASN A 38 -4.77 10.16 -29.34
C ASN A 38 -3.28 9.86 -29.13
N MET A 39 -2.96 8.74 -28.51
CA MET A 39 -1.58 8.36 -28.21
C MET A 39 -0.83 7.88 -29.46
N THR A 40 -1.50 7.17 -30.35
CA THR A 40 -0.88 6.64 -31.57
C THR A 40 -0.94 7.62 -32.76
N GLY A 41 -1.84 8.59 -32.73
CA GLY A 41 -2.15 9.48 -33.86
C GLY A 41 -2.86 8.79 -35.04
N LYS A 42 -3.28 7.53 -34.88
CA LYS A 42 -3.97 6.75 -35.90
C LYS A 42 -5.47 6.82 -35.70
N GLN A 43 -6.23 6.93 -36.78
CA GLN A 43 -7.71 6.93 -36.74
C GLN A 43 -8.29 5.55 -36.37
N GLU A 44 -7.60 4.49 -36.79
CA GLU A 44 -7.97 3.09 -36.56
C GLU A 44 -6.73 2.32 -36.02
N PRO A 45 -6.34 2.51 -34.77
CA PRO A 45 -5.23 1.77 -34.18
C PRO A 45 -5.61 0.29 -34.03
N THR A 46 -4.60 -0.58 -34.08
CA THR A 46 -4.73 -2.03 -33.92
C THR A 46 -3.96 -2.50 -32.66
N GLU A 47 -4.14 -3.75 -32.26
CA GLU A 47 -3.35 -4.33 -31.16
C GLU A 47 -1.83 -4.26 -31.41
N ALA A 48 -1.38 -4.30 -32.68
CA ALA A 48 0.03 -4.17 -33.03
C ALA A 48 0.63 -2.78 -32.75
N ASP A 49 -0.22 -1.78 -32.53
CA ASP A 49 0.20 -0.43 -32.17
C ASP A 49 0.36 -0.21 -30.66
N ILE A 50 -0.04 -1.20 -29.85
CA ILE A 50 0.02 -1.14 -28.40
C ILE A 50 1.41 -1.63 -27.96
N THR A 51 2.20 -0.72 -27.41
CA THR A 51 3.50 -1.00 -26.82
C THR A 51 3.40 -1.19 -25.29
N GLU A 52 4.41 -1.76 -24.66
CA GLU A 52 4.48 -1.85 -23.18
C GLU A 52 4.39 -0.47 -22.52
N GLU A 53 5.03 0.55 -23.12
CA GLU A 53 4.95 1.92 -22.64
C GLU A 53 3.51 2.46 -22.67
N LEU A 54 2.74 2.16 -23.71
CA LEU A 54 1.33 2.56 -23.78
C LEU A 54 0.46 1.80 -22.77
N LEU A 55 0.77 0.54 -22.48
CA LEU A 55 0.07 -0.20 -21.42
C LEU A 55 0.28 0.48 -20.07
N ASP A 56 1.52 0.79 -19.71
CA ASP A 56 1.85 1.45 -18.44
C ASP A 56 1.24 2.87 -18.34
N LEU A 57 1.31 3.63 -19.43
CA LEU A 57 0.71 4.96 -19.50
C LEU A 57 -0.81 4.92 -19.35
N PHE A 58 -1.48 3.91 -19.90
CA PHE A 58 -2.93 3.78 -19.76
C PHE A 58 -3.33 3.44 -18.31
N VAL A 59 -2.59 2.58 -17.65
CA VAL A 59 -2.78 2.33 -16.21
C VAL A 59 -2.65 3.64 -15.44
N GLY A 60 -1.58 4.39 -15.69
CA GLY A 60 -1.39 5.72 -15.11
C GLY A 60 -2.57 6.66 -15.37
N PHE A 61 -3.06 6.73 -16.61
CA PHE A 61 -4.22 7.55 -16.99
C PHE A 61 -5.49 7.19 -16.20
N VAL A 62 -5.76 5.90 -16.00
CA VAL A 62 -6.92 5.46 -15.21
C VAL A 62 -6.78 5.85 -13.76
N TYR A 63 -5.58 5.68 -13.17
CA TYR A 63 -5.30 6.07 -11.80
C TYR A 63 -5.30 7.59 -11.60
N ASP A 64 -4.81 8.37 -12.57
CA ASP A 64 -4.94 9.84 -12.57
C ASP A 64 -6.41 10.24 -12.41
N ARG A 65 -7.27 9.67 -13.25
CA ARG A 65 -8.70 9.96 -13.19
C ARG A 65 -9.34 9.53 -11.88
N PHE A 66 -8.98 8.35 -11.36
CA PHE A 66 -9.47 7.84 -10.10
C PHE A 66 -9.11 8.77 -8.93
N TYR A 67 -7.83 9.13 -8.81
CA TYR A 67 -7.36 10.00 -7.73
C TYR A 67 -7.90 11.42 -7.84
N TYR A 68 -7.94 11.98 -9.05
CA TYR A 68 -8.55 13.29 -9.30
C TYR A 68 -10.00 13.35 -8.84
N LEU A 69 -10.81 12.41 -9.25
CA LEU A 69 -12.23 12.38 -8.90
C LEU A 69 -12.44 12.19 -7.40
N GLY A 70 -11.75 11.23 -6.80
CA GLY A 70 -11.87 10.93 -5.39
C GLY A 70 -11.40 12.09 -4.50
N SER A 71 -10.21 12.61 -4.75
CA SER A 71 -9.65 13.73 -3.96
C SER A 71 -10.46 15.01 -4.12
N SER A 72 -10.90 15.34 -5.35
CA SER A 72 -11.72 16.51 -5.60
C SER A 72 -13.07 16.44 -4.91
N ALA A 73 -13.70 15.25 -4.92
CA ALA A 73 -14.96 15.03 -4.22
C ALA A 73 -14.82 15.18 -2.70
N ILE A 74 -13.75 14.62 -2.12
CA ILE A 74 -13.47 14.76 -0.68
C ILE A 74 -13.22 16.23 -0.35
N ARG A 75 -12.30 16.90 -1.04
CA ARG A 75 -11.92 18.31 -0.75
C ARG A 75 -13.06 19.29 -0.91
N LYS A 76 -14.06 18.98 -1.72
CA LYS A 76 -15.27 19.79 -1.86
C LYS A 76 -16.06 19.90 -0.55
N TYR A 77 -16.06 18.84 0.26
CA TYR A 77 -16.84 18.78 1.51
C TYR A 77 -15.96 18.85 2.75
N ASP A 78 -14.70 18.49 2.62
CA ASP A 78 -13.71 18.49 3.69
C ASP A 78 -12.38 19.07 3.20
N PRO A 79 -12.25 20.40 3.16
CA PRO A 79 -11.02 21.08 2.69
C PRO A 79 -9.90 21.10 3.74
N ASN A 80 -10.16 20.68 4.98
CA ASN A 80 -9.25 20.85 6.10
C ASN A 80 -8.46 19.58 6.47
N HIS A 81 -8.87 18.40 5.99
CA HIS A 81 -8.17 17.15 6.26
C HIS A 81 -7.34 16.70 5.06
N MET A 82 -6.26 15.99 5.35
CA MET A 82 -5.40 15.39 4.34
C MET A 82 -6.11 14.23 3.65
N VAL A 83 -5.92 14.11 2.35
CA VAL A 83 -6.39 12.98 1.55
C VAL A 83 -5.22 12.04 1.34
N LEU A 84 -5.22 10.91 2.07
CA LEU A 84 -4.15 9.92 2.02
C LEU A 84 -4.33 8.87 0.90
N GLY A 85 -5.49 8.84 0.25
CA GLY A 85 -5.77 7.97 -0.89
C GLY A 85 -5.97 6.50 -0.57
N SER A 86 -5.92 5.68 -1.62
CA SER A 86 -5.96 4.22 -1.52
C SER A 86 -4.63 3.71 -1.02
N ARG A 87 -4.64 2.68 -0.18
CA ARG A 87 -3.43 1.97 0.19
C ARG A 87 -3.00 1.07 -0.96
N LEU A 88 -1.85 1.38 -1.56
CA LEU A 88 -1.33 0.62 -2.70
C LEU A 88 -0.64 -0.67 -2.22
N LEU A 89 -0.85 -1.76 -2.94
CA LEU A 89 -0.16 -3.03 -2.72
C LEU A 89 1.05 -3.14 -3.67
N THR A 90 1.98 -4.04 -3.40
CA THR A 90 3.29 -4.19 -4.06
C THR A 90 3.34 -4.08 -5.59
N GLY A 91 2.24 -4.26 -6.31
CA GLY A 91 2.17 -4.07 -7.76
C GLY A 91 2.60 -2.68 -8.26
N PHE A 92 2.57 -1.66 -7.40
CA PHE A 92 3.02 -0.29 -7.74
C PHE A 92 4.51 -0.19 -8.12
N MET A 93 5.34 -1.14 -7.67
CA MET A 93 6.79 -1.14 -7.93
C MET A 93 7.16 -1.19 -9.42
N ASN A 94 6.26 -1.64 -10.27
CA ASN A 94 6.47 -1.69 -11.72
C ASN A 94 5.62 -0.63 -12.46
N GLN A 95 5.04 0.32 -11.73
CA GLN A 95 4.08 1.29 -12.27
C GLN A 95 4.42 2.73 -11.85
N PRO A 96 5.49 3.32 -12.40
CA PRO A 96 5.93 4.67 -12.04
C PRO A 96 4.84 5.73 -12.30
N TRP A 97 4.01 5.55 -13.31
CA TRP A 97 2.91 6.47 -13.63
C TRP A 97 1.82 6.48 -12.56
N VAL A 98 1.52 5.32 -11.96
CA VAL A 98 0.57 5.25 -10.83
C VAL A 98 1.07 6.08 -9.65
N LEU A 99 2.36 5.93 -9.29
CA LEU A 99 2.99 6.71 -8.22
C LEU A 99 2.96 8.22 -8.53
N ARG A 100 3.32 8.59 -9.77
CA ARG A 100 3.36 9.99 -10.20
C ARG A 100 1.99 10.65 -10.11
N PHE A 101 0.96 9.99 -10.63
CA PHE A 101 -0.39 10.54 -10.58
C PHE A 101 -1.00 10.52 -9.18
N ALA A 102 -0.72 9.50 -8.38
CA ALA A 102 -1.07 9.51 -6.96
C ALA A 102 -0.47 10.74 -6.25
N GLY A 103 0.82 11.03 -6.46
CA GLY A 103 1.51 12.17 -5.87
C GLY A 103 0.99 13.54 -6.32
N LEU A 104 0.31 13.64 -7.48
CA LEU A 104 -0.32 14.88 -7.94
C LEU A 104 -1.65 15.18 -7.23
N HIS A 105 -2.33 14.18 -6.74
CA HIS A 105 -3.71 14.30 -6.22
C HIS A 105 -3.84 14.08 -4.72
N LEU A 106 -2.88 13.39 -4.12
CA LEU A 106 -2.89 13.02 -2.71
C LEU A 106 -1.91 13.87 -1.91
N ASP A 107 -2.25 14.12 -0.66
CA ASP A 107 -1.37 14.86 0.27
C ASP A 107 -0.25 13.94 0.81
N CYS A 108 -0.51 12.64 0.86
CA CYS A 108 0.45 11.61 1.24
C CYS A 108 0.03 10.28 0.60
N LEU A 109 0.98 9.54 0.03
CA LEU A 109 0.71 8.20 -0.48
C LEU A 109 0.75 7.20 0.68
N THR A 110 0.02 6.10 0.52
CA THR A 110 -0.02 5.03 1.52
C THR A 110 0.15 3.67 0.88
N PHE A 111 0.93 2.80 1.54
CA PHE A 111 1.28 1.49 1.02
C PHE A 111 1.06 0.40 2.06
N ASN A 112 0.48 -0.73 1.62
CA ASN A 112 0.50 -1.98 2.35
C ASN A 112 1.70 -2.78 1.83
N TRP A 113 2.79 -2.84 2.62
CA TRP A 113 4.06 -3.33 2.12
C TRP A 113 4.51 -4.59 2.85
N TYR A 114 4.29 -5.72 2.21
CA TYR A 114 4.61 -7.04 2.69
C TYR A 114 5.75 -7.69 1.91
N GLY A 115 6.27 -8.81 2.42
CA GLY A 115 7.25 -9.62 1.72
C GLY A 115 8.70 -9.16 1.87
N GLU A 116 8.96 -8.16 2.71
CA GLU A 116 10.30 -7.67 3.01
C GLU A 116 10.53 -7.72 4.51
N TRP A 117 11.70 -8.18 4.94
CA TRP A 117 12.15 -8.05 6.34
C TRP A 117 12.86 -6.72 6.56
N ASP A 118 13.67 -6.35 5.60
CA ASP A 118 14.36 -5.07 5.45
C ASP A 118 14.08 -4.56 4.04
N ILE A 119 13.42 -3.43 3.92
CA ILE A 119 13.06 -2.89 2.60
C ILE A 119 14.34 -2.42 1.89
N PRO A 120 14.65 -2.93 0.69
CA PRO A 120 15.82 -2.46 -0.05
C PRO A 120 15.76 -0.94 -0.29
N PRO A 121 16.86 -0.19 -0.01
CA PRO A 121 16.89 1.27 -0.19
C PRO A 121 16.48 1.74 -1.57
N GLU A 122 16.84 0.98 -2.61
CA GLU A 122 16.49 1.29 -4.00
C GLU A 122 14.97 1.26 -4.26
N LYS A 123 14.21 0.46 -3.51
CA LYS A 123 12.74 0.44 -3.60
C LYS A 123 12.12 1.69 -2.97
N LEU A 124 12.63 2.13 -1.82
CA LEU A 124 12.21 3.39 -1.20
C LEU A 124 12.59 4.60 -2.07
N ALA A 125 13.78 4.57 -2.66
CA ALA A 125 14.23 5.58 -3.61
C ALA A 125 13.35 5.64 -4.86
N PHE A 126 12.95 4.48 -5.41
CA PHE A 126 12.04 4.42 -6.54
C PHE A 126 10.69 5.08 -6.23
N VAL A 127 10.10 4.81 -5.07
CA VAL A 127 8.86 5.46 -4.65
C VAL A 127 9.07 6.97 -4.51
N SER A 128 10.12 7.40 -3.82
CA SER A 128 10.42 8.82 -3.59
C SER A 128 10.59 9.60 -4.89
N GLN A 129 11.29 9.03 -5.87
CA GLN A 129 11.56 9.67 -7.16
C GLN A 129 10.33 9.78 -8.06
N ASN A 130 9.45 8.78 -8.02
CA ASN A 130 8.28 8.73 -8.90
C ASN A 130 7.06 9.42 -8.29
N ALA A 131 6.84 9.29 -6.99
CA ALA A 131 5.70 9.91 -6.32
C ALA A 131 5.84 11.44 -6.16
N ASN A 132 7.05 11.92 -5.94
CA ASN A 132 7.35 13.32 -5.62
C ASN A 132 6.43 13.89 -4.51
N ALA A 133 6.10 13.07 -3.52
CA ALA A 133 5.24 13.38 -2.39
C ALA A 133 5.66 12.54 -1.18
N PRO A 134 5.31 12.94 0.05
CA PRO A 134 5.53 12.10 1.23
C PRO A 134 4.69 10.83 1.16
N PHE A 135 5.15 9.79 1.85
CA PHE A 135 4.40 8.54 1.92
C PHE A 135 4.51 7.83 3.27
N MET A 136 3.56 6.94 3.52
CA MET A 136 3.47 6.11 4.73
C MET A 136 3.35 4.64 4.36
N ILE A 137 3.89 3.77 5.22
CA ILE A 137 3.58 2.35 5.19
C ILE A 137 2.43 2.09 6.16
N THR A 138 1.29 1.66 5.64
CA THR A 138 0.04 1.55 6.41
C THR A 138 -0.31 0.14 6.83
N GLU A 139 0.36 -0.87 6.28
CA GLU A 139 0.27 -2.24 6.73
C GLU A 139 1.61 -2.97 6.56
N PHE A 140 2.09 -3.56 7.65
CA PHE A 140 3.13 -4.56 7.73
C PHE A 140 3.02 -5.27 9.08
N TYR A 141 3.38 -6.53 9.16
CA TYR A 141 3.41 -7.31 10.41
C TYR A 141 4.14 -8.64 10.24
N THR A 142 4.45 -9.25 11.38
CA THR A 142 4.84 -10.66 11.52
C THR A 142 3.94 -11.36 12.53
N LYS A 143 3.92 -12.70 12.49
CA LYS A 143 3.11 -13.58 13.32
C LYS A 143 4.02 -14.43 14.20
N GLY A 144 3.77 -14.51 15.52
CA GLY A 144 4.54 -15.31 16.46
C GLY A 144 3.94 -16.70 16.66
N MET A 145 4.76 -17.74 16.57
CA MET A 145 4.35 -19.13 16.83
C MET A 145 3.97 -19.37 18.31
N ASP A 146 4.54 -18.56 19.21
CA ASP A 146 4.28 -18.61 20.65
C ASP A 146 2.98 -17.93 21.08
N SER A 147 2.21 -17.39 20.16
CA SER A 147 0.89 -16.81 20.43
C SER A 147 -0.20 -17.83 20.78
N GLY A 148 0.01 -19.10 20.43
CA GLY A 148 -1.01 -20.14 20.54
C GLY A 148 -2.01 -20.15 19.38
N LEU A 149 -1.87 -19.27 18.38
CA LEU A 149 -2.65 -19.28 17.15
C LEU A 149 -1.93 -20.05 16.05
N ASP A 150 -2.68 -20.72 15.15
CA ASP A 150 -2.10 -21.59 14.12
C ASP A 150 -1.34 -20.81 13.03
N ASN A 151 -1.67 -19.53 12.84
CA ASN A 151 -0.99 -18.63 11.89
C ASN A 151 -0.97 -19.13 10.43
N THR A 152 -2.00 -19.88 10.02
CA THR A 152 -2.03 -20.55 8.69
C THR A 152 -2.24 -19.57 7.54
N ARG A 153 -2.76 -18.38 7.81
CA ARG A 153 -3.11 -17.36 6.81
C ARG A 153 -2.54 -15.99 7.14
N GLY A 154 -2.67 -15.06 6.18
CA GLY A 154 -2.21 -13.69 6.29
C GLY A 154 -0.81 -13.46 5.73
N ALA A 155 -0.54 -12.24 5.23
CA ALA A 155 0.64 -11.89 4.45
C ALA A 155 1.94 -11.80 5.24
N GLY A 156 1.88 -11.54 6.55
CA GLY A 156 3.08 -11.39 7.39
C GLY A 156 3.85 -12.70 7.59
N TRP A 157 5.16 -12.60 7.70
CA TRP A 157 6.04 -13.73 8.02
C TRP A 157 5.66 -14.40 9.34
N VAL A 158 5.93 -15.70 9.45
CA VAL A 158 5.82 -16.43 10.72
C VAL A 158 7.20 -16.51 11.36
N VAL A 159 7.32 -16.00 12.59
CA VAL A 159 8.52 -16.04 13.42
C VAL A 159 8.28 -16.88 14.67
N LYS A 160 9.33 -17.24 15.42
CA LYS A 160 9.19 -18.16 16.54
C LYS A 160 8.56 -17.52 17.77
N THR A 161 8.92 -16.25 18.05
CA THR A 161 8.61 -15.59 19.31
C THR A 161 8.08 -14.16 19.12
N GLN A 162 7.45 -13.63 20.17
CA GLN A 162 7.05 -12.22 20.23
C GLN A 162 8.26 -11.28 20.21
N GLN A 163 9.41 -11.72 20.74
CA GLN A 163 10.65 -10.96 20.63
C GLN A 163 11.09 -10.82 19.18
N GLU A 164 11.07 -11.89 18.39
CA GLU A 164 11.40 -11.84 16.96
C GLU A 164 10.41 -10.96 16.16
N ARG A 165 9.15 -10.85 16.60
CA ARG A 165 8.21 -9.85 16.05
C ARG A 165 8.69 -8.44 16.35
N GLY A 166 9.19 -8.20 17.54
CA GLY A 166 9.80 -6.93 17.95
C GLY A 166 11.05 -6.60 17.14
N ASP A 167 11.95 -7.58 16.94
CA ASP A 167 13.17 -7.43 16.15
C ASP A 167 12.85 -7.08 14.68
N PHE A 168 11.83 -7.73 14.11
CA PHE A 168 11.31 -7.37 12.78
C PHE A 168 10.81 -5.93 12.74
N TYR A 169 10.00 -5.52 13.73
CA TYR A 169 9.49 -4.14 13.79
C TYR A 169 10.64 -3.13 13.80
N GLN A 170 11.65 -3.36 14.64
CA GLN A 170 12.81 -2.46 14.74
C GLN A 170 13.61 -2.42 13.44
N CYS A 171 13.92 -3.57 12.83
CA CYS A 171 14.64 -3.64 11.56
C CYS A 171 13.90 -2.89 10.46
N TYR A 172 12.62 -3.20 10.29
CA TYR A 172 11.77 -2.60 9.26
C TYR A 172 11.63 -1.08 9.42
N THR A 173 11.35 -0.61 10.64
CA THR A 173 11.13 0.82 10.89
C THR A 173 12.42 1.65 10.88
N LEU A 174 13.56 1.08 11.27
CA LEU A 174 14.86 1.74 11.10
C LEU A 174 15.14 2.03 9.63
N ARG A 175 14.84 1.09 8.73
CA ARG A 175 14.96 1.31 7.28
C ARG A 175 14.03 2.43 6.79
N LEU A 176 12.81 2.52 7.31
CA LEU A 176 11.90 3.59 6.95
C LEU A 176 12.42 4.97 7.39
N LEU A 177 13.07 5.04 8.55
CA LEU A 177 13.65 6.29 9.08
C LEU A 177 14.86 6.81 8.27
N GLU A 178 15.53 5.95 7.50
CA GLU A 178 16.57 6.37 6.57
C GLU A 178 16.02 7.09 5.32
N CYS A 179 14.71 7.00 5.06
CA CYS A 179 14.08 7.59 3.87
C CYS A 179 13.34 8.89 4.22
N LYS A 180 13.84 10.03 3.76
CA LYS A 180 13.29 11.38 4.07
C LYS A 180 11.84 11.60 3.63
N ASN A 181 11.37 10.85 2.63
CA ASN A 181 10.00 10.95 2.14
C ASN A 181 9.01 10.11 2.95
N VAL A 182 9.47 9.19 3.82
CA VAL A 182 8.60 8.43 4.72
C VAL A 182 8.24 9.32 5.92
N VAL A 183 6.95 9.51 6.14
CA VAL A 183 6.43 10.37 7.22
C VAL A 183 5.73 9.59 8.33
N GLY A 184 5.60 8.27 8.20
CA GLY A 184 5.02 7.43 9.24
C GLY A 184 4.77 6.00 8.81
N TRP A 185 4.31 5.22 9.77
CA TRP A 185 3.92 3.84 9.55
C TRP A 185 2.86 3.37 10.53
N HIS A 186 2.09 2.34 10.15
CA HIS A 186 1.12 1.64 10.97
C HIS A 186 1.38 0.15 10.94
N TRP A 187 1.48 -0.46 12.12
CA TRP A 187 1.45 -1.91 12.27
C TRP A 187 0.04 -2.46 12.01
N PHE A 188 -0.08 -3.54 11.29
CA PHE A 188 -1.34 -4.22 11.05
C PHE A 188 -1.40 -5.55 11.82
N GLN A 189 -2.10 -5.56 12.96
CA GLN A 189 -3.08 -4.59 13.45
C GLN A 189 -3.04 -4.46 14.98
N TYR A 190 -4.07 -3.81 15.59
CA TYR A 190 -4.10 -3.60 17.05
C TYR A 190 -4.37 -4.88 17.82
N ILE A 191 -5.41 -5.66 17.44
CA ILE A 191 -5.84 -6.91 18.10
C ILE A 191 -5.70 -8.10 17.16
N ASP A 192 -5.42 -9.28 17.67
CA ASP A 192 -5.39 -10.52 16.89
C ASP A 192 -6.72 -10.82 16.21
N ASN A 193 -6.65 -11.55 15.11
CA ASN A 193 -7.85 -12.07 14.48
C ASN A 193 -8.52 -13.13 15.39
N ASP A 194 -9.86 -13.19 15.30
CA ASP A 194 -10.63 -14.20 16.01
C ASP A 194 -10.22 -15.62 15.54
N PRO A 195 -9.79 -16.50 16.46
CA PRO A 195 -9.30 -17.82 16.12
C PRO A 195 -10.38 -18.78 15.63
N ASP A 196 -11.68 -18.43 15.73
CA ASP A 196 -12.76 -19.32 15.29
C ASP A 196 -12.96 -19.23 13.75
N PRO A 197 -12.47 -20.24 12.97
CA PRO A 197 -12.62 -20.26 11.53
C PRO A 197 -14.05 -20.61 11.07
N ALA A 198 -14.92 -21.07 11.98
CA ALA A 198 -16.26 -21.54 11.62
C ALA A 198 -17.25 -20.38 11.39
N VAL A 199 -16.95 -19.19 11.87
CA VAL A 199 -17.83 -18.03 11.72
C VAL A 199 -17.53 -17.27 10.44
N ILE A 200 -18.15 -17.70 9.32
CA ILE A 200 -18.03 -17.03 8.01
C ILE A 200 -18.88 -15.75 7.95
N TYR A 201 -20.01 -15.74 8.61
CA TYR A 201 -20.94 -14.61 8.65
C TYR A 201 -21.24 -14.23 10.09
N LYS A 202 -21.25 -12.93 10.35
CA LYS A 202 -21.71 -12.35 11.61
C LYS A 202 -22.99 -11.60 11.34
N GLU A 203 -24.02 -11.85 12.14
CA GLU A 203 -25.24 -11.04 12.11
C GLU A 203 -25.00 -9.71 12.85
N VAL A 204 -25.19 -8.59 12.13
CA VAL A 204 -25.12 -7.24 12.69
C VAL A 204 -26.44 -6.55 12.36
N ASN A 205 -27.24 -6.23 13.37
CA ASN A 205 -28.53 -5.56 13.22
C ASN A 205 -29.48 -6.28 12.23
N GLY A 206 -29.54 -7.61 12.28
CA GLY A 206 -30.40 -8.41 11.39
C GLY A 206 -29.86 -8.61 9.98
N VAL A 207 -28.63 -8.16 9.69
CA VAL A 207 -27.97 -8.34 8.39
C VAL A 207 -26.77 -9.28 8.56
N LEU A 208 -26.69 -10.31 7.71
CA LEU A 208 -25.51 -11.17 7.64
C LEU A 208 -24.37 -10.41 6.96
N VAL A 209 -23.31 -10.11 7.72
CA VAL A 209 -22.09 -9.48 7.23
C VAL A 209 -21.02 -10.55 7.06
N TRP A 210 -20.40 -10.59 5.88
CA TRP A 210 -19.31 -11.49 5.61
C TRP A 210 -18.08 -11.15 6.47
N LYS A 211 -17.49 -12.17 7.09
CA LYS A 211 -16.25 -12.04 7.85
C LYS A 211 -15.07 -12.38 6.92
N ASP A 212 -14.12 -11.49 6.82
CA ASP A 212 -12.87 -11.78 6.11
C ASP A 212 -12.16 -12.96 6.77
N GLN A 213 -12.02 -14.04 6.01
CA GLN A 213 -11.32 -15.26 6.43
C GLN A 213 -9.87 -15.33 5.97
N SER A 214 -9.39 -14.29 5.28
CA SER A 214 -8.03 -14.29 4.71
C SER A 214 -6.95 -14.50 5.77
N SER A 215 -7.27 -14.27 7.04
CA SER A 215 -6.31 -14.32 8.14
C SER A 215 -6.95 -14.61 9.50
N VAL A 216 -8.02 -15.37 9.53
CA VAL A 216 -8.56 -15.89 10.79
C VAL A 216 -7.53 -16.51 11.68
N ASP A 217 -7.11 -16.92 12.46
CA ASP A 217 -6.03 -17.57 13.19
C ASP A 217 -4.67 -16.83 13.19
N ALA A 218 -4.61 -15.58 12.74
CA ALA A 218 -3.34 -14.89 12.61
C ALA A 218 -3.00 -13.99 13.80
N ASN A 219 -1.82 -14.20 14.39
CA ASN A 219 -1.24 -13.33 15.40
C ASN A 219 -0.69 -12.03 14.76
N LYS A 220 -1.58 -11.12 14.44
CA LYS A 220 -1.27 -9.79 13.89
C LYS A 220 -1.23 -8.72 14.97
N GLY A 221 -1.94 -8.95 16.07
CA GLY A 221 -2.19 -7.97 17.12
C GLY A 221 -0.94 -7.48 17.84
N ILE A 222 -1.01 -6.25 18.31
CA ILE A 222 -0.15 -5.75 19.39
C ILE A 222 -0.65 -6.33 20.73
N VAL A 223 -1.94 -6.63 20.76
CA VAL A 223 -2.61 -7.31 21.87
C VAL A 223 -3.32 -8.56 21.39
N SER A 224 -3.52 -9.52 22.28
CA SER A 224 -4.27 -10.75 22.04
C SER A 224 -5.78 -10.49 21.91
N ASN A 225 -6.55 -11.52 21.54
CA ASN A 225 -8.03 -11.47 21.53
C ASN A 225 -8.67 -11.25 22.90
N THR A 226 -7.89 -11.40 23.97
CA THR A 226 -8.30 -11.08 25.36
C THR A 226 -7.77 -9.72 25.82
N HIS A 227 -7.24 -8.91 24.91
CA HIS A 227 -6.65 -7.60 25.14
C HIS A 227 -5.37 -7.60 26.01
N GLU A 228 -4.68 -8.74 26.13
CA GLU A 228 -3.40 -8.80 26.80
C GLU A 228 -2.28 -8.36 25.85
N PRO A 229 -1.41 -7.43 26.24
CA PRO A 229 -0.34 -6.95 25.37
C PRO A 229 0.75 -8.02 25.18
N TYR A 230 1.25 -8.13 23.97
CA TYR A 230 2.47 -8.87 23.66
C TYR A 230 3.69 -8.05 24.10
N THR A 231 4.10 -8.23 25.35
CA THR A 231 5.05 -7.34 26.06
C THR A 231 6.36 -7.14 25.30
N ASP A 232 6.94 -8.20 24.74
CA ASP A 232 8.23 -8.12 24.04
C ASP A 232 8.09 -7.28 22.75
N LEU A 233 7.02 -7.49 21.98
CA LEU A 233 6.71 -6.68 20.81
C LEU A 233 6.48 -5.21 21.21
N VAL A 234 5.66 -4.96 22.24
CA VAL A 234 5.34 -3.61 22.73
C VAL A 234 6.57 -2.87 23.22
N ASN A 235 7.49 -3.55 23.89
CA ASN A 235 8.74 -2.96 24.37
C ASN A 235 9.64 -2.55 23.19
N SER A 236 9.81 -3.42 22.18
CA SER A 236 10.59 -3.13 20.99
C SER A 236 9.99 -1.96 20.18
N MET A 237 8.67 -1.92 20.03
CA MET A 237 7.96 -0.78 19.39
C MET A 237 8.19 0.52 20.20
N THR A 238 8.07 0.44 21.49
CA THR A 238 8.21 1.60 22.39
C THR A 238 9.61 2.18 22.33
N GLU A 239 10.65 1.34 22.27
CA GLU A 239 12.04 1.77 22.17
C GLU A 239 12.29 2.60 20.92
N ILE A 240 11.89 2.10 19.74
CA ILE A 240 12.03 2.85 18.48
C ILE A 240 11.20 4.13 18.52
N ASN A 241 9.90 4.01 18.87
CA ASN A 241 8.96 5.13 18.78
C ASN A 241 9.33 6.30 19.69
N LYS A 242 9.94 6.04 20.85
CA LYS A 242 10.46 7.10 21.74
C LYS A 242 11.71 7.79 21.20
N ASN A 243 12.44 7.16 20.29
CA ASN A 243 13.69 7.66 19.76
C ASN A 243 13.61 8.12 18.29
N VAL A 244 12.43 8.12 17.67
CA VAL A 244 12.24 8.43 16.25
C VAL A 244 13.00 9.69 15.81
N TYR A 245 12.80 10.83 16.47
CA TYR A 245 13.47 12.08 16.07
C TYR A 245 14.98 12.04 16.24
N LYS A 246 15.50 11.35 17.27
CA LYS A 246 16.95 11.18 17.43
C LYS A 246 17.56 10.31 16.34
N LEU A 247 16.81 9.30 15.91
CA LEU A 247 17.22 8.41 14.81
C LEU A 247 17.20 9.16 13.48
N ILE A 248 16.20 9.99 13.22
CA ILE A 248 16.15 10.87 12.04
C ILE A 248 17.37 11.78 12.02
N ASP A 249 17.65 12.49 13.13
CA ASP A 249 18.82 13.37 13.25
C ASP A 249 20.14 12.61 12.97
N HIS A 250 20.23 11.35 13.43
CA HIS A 250 21.41 10.50 13.19
C HIS A 250 21.55 10.17 11.70
N PHE A 251 20.47 9.75 11.02
CA PHE A 251 20.52 9.40 9.61
C PHE A 251 20.78 10.62 8.72
N ASP A 252 20.19 11.76 9.03
CA ASP A 252 20.44 13.03 8.32
C ASP A 252 21.90 13.48 8.45
N ALA A 253 22.51 13.33 9.65
CA ALA A 253 23.92 13.64 9.84
C ALA A 253 24.85 12.68 9.06
N LYS A 254 24.52 11.42 8.96
CA LYS A 254 25.24 10.41 8.16
C LYS A 254 25.20 10.74 6.68
N ASP A 255 24.01 11.08 6.14
CA ASP A 255 23.85 11.47 4.74
C ASP A 255 24.70 12.70 4.39
N ALA A 256 24.70 13.72 5.26
CA ALA A 256 25.50 14.93 5.06
C ALA A 256 27.01 14.65 5.01
N GLN A 257 27.51 13.70 5.84
CA GLN A 257 28.92 13.29 5.83
C GLN A 257 29.29 12.53 4.56
N THR A 258 28.38 11.68 4.04
CA THR A 258 28.62 10.93 2.81
C THR A 258 28.68 11.88 1.60
N ALA A 259 27.75 12.84 1.51
CA ALA A 259 27.74 13.82 0.45
C ALA A 259 29.02 14.69 0.39
N THR A 260 29.59 15.08 1.55
CA THR A 260 30.84 15.83 1.63
C THR A 260 32.09 15.01 1.32
N ALA A 261 32.02 13.70 1.35
CA ALA A 261 33.17 12.80 1.04
C ALA A 261 33.25 12.46 -0.46
N GLU A 262 32.18 12.71 -1.22
CA GLU A 262 32.10 12.47 -2.67
C GLU A 262 32.42 13.74 -3.51
N GLU A 263 32.49 14.92 -2.87
CA GLU A 263 33.00 16.18 -3.47
C GLU A 263 34.54 16.30 -3.33
#